data_842b0cdc81b86a92ccecf53a2d5eb47a
#
_entry.id   842b0cdc81b86a92ccecf53a2d5eb47a
#
_cell.length_a   1.000
_cell.length_b   1.000
_cell.length_c   1.000
_cell.angle_alpha   90.00
_cell.angle_beta   90.00
_cell.angle_gamma   90.00
#
_symmetry.space_group_name_H-M   'P 1'
#
loop_
_entity.id
_entity.type
_entity.pdbx_description
1 polymer ?
#
loop_
_entity_poly.entity_id
_entity_poly.type
_entity_poly.pdbx_seq_one_letter_code
_entity_poly.pdbx_strand_id
1 'polypeptide(L)'
;MSKMLLIFFLATLVAANAHGSYFPLITNQIHLLRPQSGSGGSYVEGLSCLSWRFGVETNNVIGWKTVPVTCEDYIGHYMLGSQYRKDSKVIAKEAFFHVKSLNLSKNGKDIWVFDVDETTLSNLPYYAEHGFGVEPYNSTEFNAWVLTGNAPALPESLKLYKKLLSLGVKVVFLTGRTEDQRTVTETNLKSVGYHTWEKLILKGKEFSGKTAVAYKSAQRKKLEEEDGYRIIGNIGDQWSDLLGTNTGLRTFKLPDPMYYIG
;
A
#
# COMPACT_ATOMS: atom_id res chain seq x y z
N MET A 1 -9.33 -0.31 71.83
CA MET A 1 -8.47 0.50 70.92
C MET A 1 -7.37 -0.30 70.23
N SER A 2 -7.08 -1.54 70.63
CA SER A 2 -5.93 -2.28 70.10
C SER A 2 -6.20 -3.01 68.72
N LYS A 3 -7.41 -3.45 68.44
CA LYS A 3 -7.71 -4.23 67.21
C LYS A 3 -7.88 -3.39 65.95
N MET A 4 -8.28 -2.14 66.03
CA MET A 4 -8.42 -1.23 64.91
C MET A 4 -7.08 -0.68 64.38
N LEU A 5 -6.13 -0.52 65.31
CA LEU A 5 -4.77 -0.07 64.94
C LEU A 5 -3.97 -1.15 64.18
N LEU A 6 -4.22 -2.44 64.52
CA LEU A 6 -3.56 -3.57 63.87
C LEU A 6 -4.05 -3.77 62.42
N ILE A 7 -5.31 -3.50 62.16
CA ILE A 7 -5.89 -3.61 60.81
C ILE A 7 -5.35 -2.48 59.91
N PHE A 8 -5.18 -1.28 60.45
CA PHE A 8 -4.57 -0.15 59.67
C PHE A 8 -3.10 -0.39 59.37
N PHE A 9 -2.34 -1.00 60.29
CA PHE A 9 -0.95 -1.33 60.04
C PHE A 9 -0.75 -2.46 59.00
N LEU A 10 -1.66 -3.47 59.00
CA LEU A 10 -1.63 -4.52 57.99
C LEU A 10 -2.00 -3.97 56.60
N ALA A 11 -2.97 -3.07 56.53
CA ALA A 11 -3.40 -2.48 55.27
C ALA A 11 -2.31 -1.58 54.61
N THR A 12 -1.53 -0.84 55.46
CA THR A 12 -0.41 -0.03 54.98
C THR A 12 0.80 -0.87 54.59
N LEU A 13 1.07 -2.00 55.26
CA LEU A 13 2.12 -2.93 54.87
C LEU A 13 1.80 -3.67 53.54
N VAL A 14 0.55 -4.04 53.31
CA VAL A 14 0.13 -4.64 52.04
C VAL A 14 0.18 -3.63 50.89
N ALA A 15 -0.17 -2.36 51.15
CA ALA A 15 -0.07 -1.30 50.12
C ALA A 15 1.40 -0.96 49.80
N ALA A 16 2.32 -0.96 50.78
CA ALA A 16 3.74 -0.70 50.55
C ALA A 16 4.44 -1.84 49.77
N ASN A 17 4.04 -3.11 50.01
CA ASN A 17 4.53 -4.25 49.22
C ASN A 17 3.91 -4.34 47.81
N ALA A 18 2.71 -3.84 47.61
CA ALA A 18 2.11 -3.78 46.26
C ALA A 18 2.77 -2.72 45.36
N HIS A 19 3.30 -1.64 45.91
CA HIS A 19 3.99 -0.61 45.13
C HIS A 19 5.42 -0.99 44.71
N GLY A 20 6.13 -1.82 45.50
CA GLY A 20 7.51 -2.24 45.19
C GLY A 20 7.60 -3.30 44.10
N SER A 21 6.55 -4.07 43.86
CA SER A 21 6.52 -5.14 42.83
C SER A 21 5.93 -4.72 41.47
N TYR A 22 5.30 -3.56 41.38
CA TYR A 22 4.65 -3.09 40.16
C TYR A 22 5.61 -2.48 39.12
N PHE A 23 6.68 -1.84 39.56
CA PHE A 23 7.62 -1.15 38.68
C PHE A 23 8.48 -2.08 37.80
N PRO A 24 9.05 -3.20 38.29
CA PRO A 24 9.81 -4.12 37.44
C PRO A 24 8.94 -4.90 36.45
N LEU A 25 7.68 -5.17 36.79
CA LEU A 25 6.74 -5.87 35.90
C LEU A 25 6.26 -5.00 34.74
N ILE A 26 6.08 -3.69 34.94
CA ILE A 26 5.65 -2.75 33.89
C ILE A 26 6.77 -2.52 32.88
N THR A 27 8.03 -2.35 33.32
CA THR A 27 9.17 -2.16 32.42
C THR A 27 9.51 -3.41 31.60
N ASN A 28 9.32 -4.60 32.14
CA ASN A 28 9.49 -5.85 31.39
C ASN A 28 8.29 -6.20 30.48
N GLN A 29 7.12 -5.65 30.75
CA GLN A 29 5.90 -5.91 29.98
C GLN A 29 5.65 -4.93 28.82
N ILE A 30 6.41 -3.85 28.71
CA ILE A 30 6.29 -2.91 27.59
C ILE A 30 6.50 -3.61 26.24
N HIS A 31 7.29 -4.67 26.20
CA HIS A 31 7.50 -5.50 25.02
C HIS A 31 6.66 -6.77 24.95
N LEU A 32 5.91 -7.09 26.00
CA LEU A 32 4.99 -8.24 26.10
C LEU A 32 3.53 -7.79 25.97
N LEU A 33 3.27 -6.74 25.21
CA LEU A 33 1.93 -6.25 24.95
C LEU A 33 1.08 -7.37 24.38
N ARG A 34 -0.02 -7.65 25.09
CA ARG A 34 -1.07 -8.61 24.80
C ARG A 34 -0.96 -9.23 23.41
N PRO A 35 -0.53 -10.49 23.25
CA PRO A 35 -0.29 -11.10 21.94
C PRO A 35 -1.49 -11.09 20.99
N GLN A 36 -2.68 -10.76 21.51
CA GLN A 36 -3.95 -10.79 20.78
C GLN A 36 -4.62 -9.42 20.64
N SER A 37 -3.95 -8.31 21.00
CA SER A 37 -4.53 -6.97 20.91
C SER A 37 -4.18 -6.28 19.58
N GLY A 38 -4.48 -6.88 18.47
CA GLY A 38 -4.33 -6.26 17.15
C GLY A 38 -5.55 -6.51 16.28
N SER A 39 -5.88 -5.59 15.40
CA SER A 39 -6.89 -5.83 14.37
C SER A 39 -6.41 -6.97 13.47
N GLY A 40 -7.01 -8.15 13.62
CA GLY A 40 -6.69 -9.27 12.77
C GLY A 40 -6.22 -10.54 13.46
N GLY A 41 -6.16 -10.58 14.77
CA GLY A 41 -6.08 -11.73 15.70
C GLY A 41 -5.61 -13.13 15.29
N SER A 42 -5.12 -13.30 14.06
CA SER A 42 -4.62 -14.61 13.62
C SER A 42 -3.17 -14.76 14.05
N TYR A 43 -2.96 -15.42 15.15
CA TYR A 43 -1.65 -15.90 15.57
C TYR A 43 -1.46 -17.31 15.03
N VAL A 44 -0.43 -17.48 14.22
CA VAL A 44 0.05 -18.81 13.84
C VAL A 44 1.34 -19.07 14.60
N GLU A 45 1.52 -20.28 15.11
CA GLU A 45 2.72 -20.63 15.84
C GLU A 45 3.94 -20.40 14.93
N GLY A 46 4.82 -19.50 15.36
CA GLY A 46 6.01 -19.09 14.63
C GLY A 46 5.87 -17.95 13.63
N LEU A 47 4.65 -17.55 13.21
CA LEU A 47 4.43 -16.44 12.30
C LEU A 47 3.19 -15.62 12.67
N SER A 48 3.39 -14.36 13.02
CA SER A 48 2.30 -13.39 13.12
C SER A 48 1.99 -12.80 11.76
N CYS A 49 0.80 -13.02 11.23
CA CYS A 49 0.38 -12.47 9.93
C CYS A 49 0.35 -10.94 9.92
N LEU A 50 0.06 -10.33 11.07
CA LEU A 50 0.18 -8.88 11.24
C LEU A 50 1.64 -8.41 11.07
N SER A 51 2.60 -9.11 11.67
CA SER A 51 4.02 -8.79 11.57
C SER A 51 4.57 -9.08 10.17
N TRP A 52 4.11 -10.19 9.55
CA TRP A 52 4.45 -10.50 8.17
C TRP A 52 3.97 -9.39 7.21
N ARG A 53 2.71 -8.98 7.30
CA ARG A 53 2.18 -7.87 6.51
C ARG A 53 2.96 -6.57 6.74
N PHE A 54 3.27 -6.25 8.00
CA PHE A 54 4.10 -5.09 8.32
C PHE A 54 5.47 -5.18 7.64
N GLY A 55 6.14 -6.33 7.70
CA GLY A 55 7.43 -6.56 7.04
C GLY A 55 7.37 -6.38 5.53
N VAL A 56 6.30 -6.87 4.89
CA VAL A 56 6.03 -6.68 3.45
C VAL A 56 5.80 -5.21 3.11
N GLU A 57 4.92 -4.55 3.83
CA GLU A 57 4.55 -3.16 3.57
C GLU A 57 5.70 -2.18 3.81
N THR A 58 6.67 -2.52 4.65
CA THR A 58 7.85 -1.70 4.94
C THR A 58 9.09 -2.11 4.14
N ASN A 59 8.95 -3.03 3.16
CA ASN A 59 10.05 -3.57 2.36
C ASN A 59 11.16 -4.29 3.15
N ASN A 60 10.84 -4.81 4.33
CA ASN A 60 11.76 -5.62 5.13
C ASN A 60 11.71 -7.11 4.73
N VAL A 61 10.58 -7.56 4.18
CA VAL A 61 10.44 -8.89 3.57
C VAL A 61 10.34 -8.69 2.07
N ILE A 62 11.38 -9.10 1.36
CA ILE A 62 11.51 -8.90 -0.10
C ILE A 62 11.65 -10.23 -0.83
N GLY A 63 11.29 -10.26 -2.12
CA GLY A 63 11.47 -11.43 -2.97
C GLY A 63 10.55 -12.60 -2.64
N TRP A 64 9.54 -12.39 -1.79
CA TRP A 64 8.54 -13.43 -1.51
C TRP A 64 7.67 -13.71 -2.75
N LYS A 65 7.14 -14.93 -2.83
CA LYS A 65 6.41 -15.40 -4.02
C LYS A 65 4.91 -15.52 -3.80
N THR A 66 4.53 -15.91 -2.59
CA THR A 66 3.13 -16.10 -2.21
C THR A 66 2.92 -15.64 -0.78
N VAL A 67 1.70 -15.31 -0.46
CA VAL A 67 1.24 -15.14 0.92
C VAL A 67 1.40 -16.47 1.65
N PRO A 68 1.89 -16.51 2.89
CA PRO A 68 1.88 -17.73 3.68
C PRO A 68 0.47 -18.30 3.80
N VAL A 69 0.27 -19.58 3.53
CA VAL A 69 -1.06 -20.26 3.54
C VAL A 69 -1.81 -19.97 4.85
N THR A 70 -1.10 -19.97 5.96
CA THR A 70 -1.67 -19.67 7.29
C THR A 70 -2.12 -18.23 7.46
N CYS A 71 -1.82 -17.34 6.53
CA CYS A 71 -2.20 -15.92 6.55
C CYS A 71 -3.32 -15.58 5.56
N GLU A 72 -3.85 -16.53 4.82
CA GLU A 72 -4.91 -16.32 3.82
C GLU A 72 -6.10 -15.56 4.41
N ASP A 73 -6.71 -16.11 5.46
CA ASP A 73 -7.86 -15.48 6.14
C ASP A 73 -7.56 -14.07 6.64
N TYR A 74 -6.35 -13.87 7.20
CA TYR A 74 -5.94 -12.57 7.68
C TYR A 74 -5.84 -11.55 6.54
N ILE A 75 -5.20 -11.92 5.43
CA ILE A 75 -5.05 -11.03 4.26
C ILE A 75 -6.41 -10.77 3.62
N GLY A 76 -7.25 -11.79 3.46
CA GLY A 76 -8.62 -11.65 2.95
C GLY A 76 -9.46 -10.69 3.79
N HIS A 77 -9.46 -10.85 5.12
CA HIS A 77 -10.15 -9.92 6.03
C HIS A 77 -9.59 -8.49 5.96
N TYR A 78 -8.27 -8.35 5.82
CA TYR A 78 -7.65 -7.04 5.67
C TYR A 78 -8.09 -6.36 4.36
N MET A 79 -7.93 -7.04 3.22
CA MET A 79 -8.21 -6.48 1.89
C MET A 79 -9.70 -6.17 1.67
N LEU A 80 -10.58 -7.07 2.11
CA LEU A 80 -12.03 -6.87 2.01
C LEU A 80 -12.58 -5.93 3.09
N GLY A 81 -11.83 -5.72 4.15
CA GLY A 81 -12.26 -5.01 5.35
C GLY A 81 -12.13 -3.48 5.28
N SER A 82 -12.58 -2.85 6.36
CA SER A 82 -12.48 -1.39 6.51
C SER A 82 -11.06 -0.89 6.74
N GLN A 83 -10.13 -1.75 7.21
CA GLN A 83 -8.76 -1.33 7.52
C GLN A 83 -7.98 -0.98 6.26
N TYR A 84 -7.99 -1.81 5.24
CA TYR A 84 -7.39 -1.52 3.93
C TYR A 84 -7.85 -0.17 3.36
N ARG A 85 -9.16 0.10 3.45
CA ARG A 85 -9.74 1.38 2.98
C ARG A 85 -9.28 2.58 3.82
N LYS A 86 -9.12 2.40 5.14
CA LYS A 86 -8.62 3.45 6.04
C LYS A 86 -7.15 3.74 5.78
N ASP A 87 -6.34 2.70 5.59
CA ASP A 87 -4.91 2.82 5.29
C ASP A 87 -4.72 3.54 3.94
N SER A 88 -5.41 3.10 2.89
CA SER A 88 -5.39 3.76 1.58
C SER A 88 -5.86 5.22 1.66
N LYS A 89 -6.88 5.51 2.49
CA LYS A 89 -7.38 6.87 2.69
C LYS A 89 -6.33 7.79 3.35
N VAL A 90 -5.57 7.29 4.32
CA VAL A 90 -4.50 8.07 4.96
C VAL A 90 -3.45 8.43 3.93
N ILE A 91 -2.98 7.45 3.14
CA ILE A 91 -1.97 7.68 2.09
C ILE A 91 -2.46 8.69 1.05
N ALA A 92 -3.69 8.52 0.54
CA ALA A 92 -4.26 9.45 -0.43
C ALA A 92 -4.45 10.88 0.14
N LYS A 93 -4.74 11.02 1.44
CA LYS A 93 -4.79 12.32 2.12
C LYS A 93 -3.42 12.96 2.23
N GLU A 94 -2.41 12.20 2.64
CA GLU A 94 -1.03 12.68 2.72
C GLU A 94 -0.49 13.09 1.34
N ALA A 95 -0.79 12.31 0.29
CA ALA A 95 -0.47 12.67 -1.09
C ALA A 95 -1.10 14.01 -1.50
N PHE A 96 -2.37 14.22 -1.18
CA PHE A 96 -3.04 15.49 -1.46
C PHE A 96 -2.47 16.66 -0.66
N PHE A 97 -2.18 16.47 0.64
CA PHE A 97 -1.56 17.52 1.46
C PHE A 97 -0.16 17.88 0.97
N HIS A 98 0.63 16.90 0.53
CA HIS A 98 1.91 17.16 -0.10
C HIS A 98 1.74 18.10 -1.31
N VAL A 99 0.84 17.78 -2.25
CA VAL A 99 0.64 18.63 -3.44
C VAL A 99 0.15 20.03 -3.06
N LYS A 100 -0.73 20.15 -2.07
CA LYS A 100 -1.18 21.47 -1.56
C LYS A 100 -0.07 22.30 -0.93
N SER A 101 0.98 21.68 -0.41
CA SER A 101 2.11 22.40 0.18
C SER A 101 3.13 22.88 -0.88
N LEU A 102 3.01 22.42 -2.11
CA LEU A 102 3.93 22.77 -3.19
C LEU A 102 3.53 24.09 -3.86
N ASN A 103 4.55 24.82 -4.30
CA ASN A 103 4.35 25.89 -5.28
C ASN A 103 4.26 25.24 -6.67
N LEU A 104 3.02 25.04 -7.14
CA LEU A 104 2.77 24.45 -8.45
C LEU A 104 3.16 25.42 -9.57
N SER A 105 3.83 24.89 -10.57
CA SER A 105 4.17 25.64 -11.78
C SER A 105 2.90 25.81 -12.63
N LYS A 106 2.57 27.04 -12.99
CA LYS A 106 1.39 27.30 -13.84
C LYS A 106 1.63 27.05 -15.32
N ASN A 107 2.73 26.39 -15.67
CA ASN A 107 3.14 26.12 -17.05
C ASN A 107 2.67 24.76 -17.61
N GLY A 108 1.86 24.01 -16.84
CA GLY A 108 1.33 22.69 -17.24
C GLY A 108 2.38 21.58 -17.27
N LYS A 109 3.52 21.75 -16.58
CA LYS A 109 4.60 20.75 -16.52
C LYS A 109 4.60 19.93 -15.24
N ASP A 110 3.78 20.27 -14.25
CA ASP A 110 3.63 19.46 -13.03
C ASP A 110 2.78 18.23 -13.32
N ILE A 111 3.36 17.04 -13.11
CA ILE A 111 2.68 15.78 -13.30
C ILE A 111 2.69 14.96 -12.01
N TRP A 112 1.66 14.13 -11.87
CA TRP A 112 1.56 13.07 -10.88
C TRP A 112 1.56 11.71 -11.56
N VAL A 113 2.43 10.81 -11.11
CA VAL A 113 2.49 9.45 -11.65
C VAL A 113 1.67 8.52 -10.76
N PHE A 114 0.75 7.78 -11.39
CA PHE A 114 0.03 6.66 -10.78
C PHE A 114 0.47 5.35 -11.44
N ASP A 115 0.68 4.32 -10.65
CA ASP A 115 0.59 2.97 -11.14
C ASP A 115 -0.88 2.58 -11.43
N VAL A 116 -1.11 1.44 -12.09
CA VAL A 116 -2.46 1.00 -12.48
C VAL A 116 -2.96 -0.11 -11.58
N ASP A 117 -2.28 -1.26 -11.56
CA ASP A 117 -2.74 -2.46 -10.89
C ASP A 117 -2.62 -2.30 -9.36
N GLU A 118 -3.69 -2.58 -8.63
CA GLU A 118 -3.88 -2.35 -7.18
C GLU A 118 -3.52 -0.92 -6.70
N THR A 119 -3.42 -0.01 -7.66
CA THR A 119 -3.23 1.43 -7.40
C THR A 119 -4.41 2.25 -7.87
N THR A 120 -4.75 2.24 -9.16
CA THR A 120 -5.94 2.91 -9.73
C THR A 120 -7.06 1.93 -10.01
N LEU A 121 -6.72 0.75 -10.49
CA LEU A 121 -7.62 -0.38 -10.71
C LEU A 121 -7.31 -1.47 -9.69
N SER A 122 -8.34 -2.03 -9.08
CA SER A 122 -8.16 -3.10 -8.10
C SER A 122 -8.26 -4.47 -8.76
N ASN A 123 -7.27 -5.31 -8.51
CA ASN A 123 -7.27 -6.72 -8.87
C ASN A 123 -7.81 -7.61 -7.72
N LEU A 124 -8.33 -7.00 -6.67
CA LEU A 124 -8.89 -7.73 -5.53
C LEU A 124 -9.96 -8.76 -5.93
N PRO A 125 -10.84 -8.53 -6.94
CA PRO A 125 -11.76 -9.57 -7.39
C PRO A 125 -11.04 -10.83 -7.90
N TYR A 126 -9.95 -10.67 -8.65
CA TYR A 126 -9.13 -11.80 -9.10
C TYR A 126 -8.45 -12.50 -7.91
N TYR A 127 -7.78 -11.75 -7.06
CA TYR A 127 -7.06 -12.34 -5.93
C TYR A 127 -7.97 -12.99 -4.89
N ALA A 128 -9.21 -12.52 -4.74
CA ALA A 128 -10.18 -13.17 -3.86
C ALA A 128 -10.56 -14.59 -4.32
N GLU A 129 -10.50 -14.87 -5.62
CA GLU A 129 -10.71 -16.20 -6.20
C GLU A 129 -9.43 -17.06 -6.17
N HIS A 130 -8.26 -16.47 -5.83
CA HIS A 130 -6.94 -17.11 -5.83
C HIS A 130 -6.27 -17.04 -4.45
N GLY A 131 -7.05 -17.20 -3.38
CA GLY A 131 -6.56 -17.26 -1.99
C GLY A 131 -5.80 -16.01 -1.55
N PHE A 132 -6.17 -14.83 -2.05
CA PHE A 132 -5.53 -13.55 -1.72
C PHE A 132 -4.00 -13.56 -1.85
N GLY A 133 -3.50 -14.27 -2.87
CA GLY A 133 -2.08 -14.37 -3.16
C GLY A 133 -1.36 -15.56 -2.53
N VAL A 134 -2.08 -16.50 -1.93
CA VAL A 134 -1.54 -17.79 -1.48
C VAL A 134 -1.21 -18.68 -2.67
N GLU A 135 -2.03 -18.63 -3.70
CA GLU A 135 -1.76 -19.36 -4.94
C GLU A 135 -0.60 -18.70 -5.72
N PRO A 136 0.29 -19.50 -6.32
CA PRO A 136 1.34 -18.97 -7.17
C PRO A 136 0.77 -18.16 -8.34
N TYR A 137 1.40 -17.04 -8.66
CA TYR A 137 1.00 -16.21 -9.78
C TYR A 137 0.96 -16.98 -11.11
N ASN A 138 -0.20 -16.96 -11.76
CA ASN A 138 -0.43 -17.51 -13.09
C ASN A 138 -0.65 -16.38 -14.10
N SER A 139 0.35 -16.11 -14.93
CA SER A 139 0.28 -15.02 -15.89
C SER A 139 -0.83 -15.19 -16.93
N THR A 140 -1.18 -16.43 -17.30
CA THR A 140 -2.24 -16.69 -18.27
C THR A 140 -3.61 -16.31 -17.70
N GLU A 141 -3.89 -16.73 -16.47
CA GLU A 141 -5.17 -16.42 -15.79
C GLU A 141 -5.27 -14.94 -15.44
N PHE A 142 -4.18 -14.35 -14.94
CA PHE A 142 -4.16 -12.92 -14.64
C PHE A 142 -4.35 -12.07 -15.91
N ASN A 143 -3.73 -12.43 -17.02
CA ASN A 143 -3.95 -11.73 -18.29
C ASN A 143 -5.39 -11.90 -18.78
N ALA A 144 -5.98 -13.08 -18.63
CA ALA A 144 -7.39 -13.27 -18.94
C ALA A 144 -8.29 -12.37 -18.09
N TRP A 145 -8.02 -12.23 -16.78
CA TRP A 145 -8.70 -11.27 -15.92
C TRP A 145 -8.56 -9.83 -16.43
N VAL A 146 -7.35 -9.39 -16.72
CA VAL A 146 -7.09 -8.03 -17.24
C VAL A 146 -7.88 -7.76 -18.50
N LEU A 147 -7.95 -8.74 -19.41
CA LEU A 147 -8.67 -8.61 -20.69
C LEU A 147 -10.20 -8.52 -20.52
N THR A 148 -10.75 -8.87 -19.35
CA THR A 148 -12.18 -8.62 -19.07
C THR A 148 -12.52 -7.14 -18.98
N GLY A 149 -11.55 -6.28 -18.63
CA GLY A 149 -11.75 -4.86 -18.42
C GLY A 149 -12.67 -4.50 -17.25
N ASN A 150 -12.85 -5.41 -16.28
CA ASN A 150 -13.84 -5.29 -15.20
C ASN A 150 -13.23 -4.88 -13.85
N ALA A 151 -11.95 -4.53 -13.80
CA ALA A 151 -11.32 -4.12 -12.56
C ALA A 151 -11.97 -2.82 -12.02
N PRO A 152 -12.50 -2.82 -10.78
CA PRO A 152 -13.09 -1.61 -10.19
C PRO A 152 -12.01 -0.59 -9.83
N ALA A 153 -12.39 0.69 -9.72
CA ALA A 153 -11.46 1.70 -9.19
C ALA A 153 -11.17 1.48 -7.71
N LEU A 154 -9.92 1.74 -7.30
CA LEU A 154 -9.63 2.00 -5.90
C LEU A 154 -10.24 3.35 -5.50
N PRO A 155 -11.20 3.39 -4.56
CA PRO A 155 -11.98 4.60 -4.31
C PRO A 155 -11.14 5.80 -3.86
N GLU A 156 -10.09 5.56 -3.07
CA GLU A 156 -9.28 6.66 -2.52
C GLU A 156 -8.31 7.21 -3.58
N SER A 157 -7.79 6.36 -4.46
CA SER A 157 -7.00 6.78 -5.63
C SER A 157 -7.83 7.61 -6.62
N LEU A 158 -9.07 7.19 -6.90
CA LEU A 158 -9.97 7.96 -7.75
C LEU A 158 -10.30 9.33 -7.15
N LYS A 159 -10.48 9.41 -5.82
CA LYS A 159 -10.67 10.70 -5.14
C LYS A 159 -9.42 11.58 -5.21
N LEU A 160 -8.23 11.01 -5.04
CA LEU A 160 -6.96 11.71 -5.20
C LEU A 160 -6.81 12.24 -6.62
N TYR A 161 -7.02 11.39 -7.63
CA TYR A 161 -6.98 11.75 -9.04
C TYR A 161 -7.84 12.99 -9.35
N LYS A 162 -9.13 12.97 -8.93
CA LYS A 162 -10.05 14.10 -9.15
C LYS A 162 -9.57 15.40 -8.49
N LYS A 163 -8.99 15.29 -7.29
CA LYS A 163 -8.43 16.45 -6.57
C LYS A 163 -7.18 17.01 -7.26
N LEU A 164 -6.30 16.15 -7.78
CA LEU A 164 -5.11 16.57 -8.51
C LEU A 164 -5.48 17.34 -9.78
N LEU A 165 -6.44 16.83 -10.55
CA LEU A 165 -6.95 17.52 -11.74
C LEU A 165 -7.55 18.90 -11.38
N SER A 166 -8.27 19.00 -10.26
CA SER A 166 -8.83 20.28 -9.80
C SER A 166 -7.79 21.33 -9.42
N LEU A 167 -6.55 20.89 -9.13
CA LEU A 167 -5.40 21.78 -8.90
C LEU A 167 -4.60 22.09 -10.17
N GLY A 168 -5.02 21.58 -11.34
CA GLY A 168 -4.31 21.73 -12.60
C GLY A 168 -3.10 20.82 -12.77
N VAL A 169 -2.93 19.82 -11.90
CA VAL A 169 -1.88 18.80 -12.00
C VAL A 169 -2.28 17.80 -13.08
N LYS A 170 -1.39 17.53 -14.01
CA LYS A 170 -1.59 16.51 -15.02
C LYS A 170 -1.29 15.12 -14.47
N VAL A 171 -1.98 14.11 -14.97
CA VAL A 171 -1.83 12.73 -14.50
C VAL A 171 -1.18 11.88 -15.57
N VAL A 172 -0.20 11.07 -15.17
CA VAL A 172 0.42 10.04 -15.99
C VAL A 172 0.16 8.69 -15.32
N PHE A 173 -0.33 7.73 -16.09
CA PHE A 173 -0.39 6.33 -15.66
C PHE A 173 0.83 5.59 -16.19
N LEU A 174 1.53 4.87 -15.31
CA LEU A 174 2.73 4.10 -15.63
C LEU A 174 2.59 2.68 -15.08
N THR A 175 2.33 1.71 -15.95
CA THR A 175 1.96 0.35 -15.55
C THR A 175 2.91 -0.72 -16.11
N GLY A 176 3.00 -1.84 -15.40
CA GLY A 176 3.66 -3.06 -15.88
C GLY A 176 2.87 -3.83 -16.94
N ARG A 177 1.59 -3.47 -17.17
CA ARG A 177 0.81 -4.04 -18.27
C ARG A 177 1.51 -3.82 -19.61
N THR A 178 1.37 -4.76 -20.52
CA THR A 178 2.03 -4.72 -21.82
C THR A 178 1.23 -3.94 -22.86
N GLU A 179 1.87 -3.45 -23.91
CA GLU A 179 1.26 -2.58 -24.93
C GLU A 179 0.04 -3.22 -25.64
N ASP A 180 0.00 -4.52 -25.76
CA ASP A 180 -1.17 -5.25 -26.32
C ASP A 180 -2.42 -5.15 -25.42
N GLN A 181 -2.26 -4.79 -24.15
CA GLN A 181 -3.35 -4.55 -23.20
C GLN A 181 -3.82 -3.08 -23.17
N ARG A 182 -3.29 -2.19 -24.02
CA ARG A 182 -3.58 -0.76 -24.00
C ARG A 182 -5.09 -0.47 -24.10
N THR A 183 -5.74 -1.00 -25.12
CA THR A 183 -7.15 -0.70 -25.39
C THR A 183 -8.06 -1.10 -24.22
N VAL A 184 -7.87 -2.29 -23.67
CA VAL A 184 -8.66 -2.73 -22.51
C VAL A 184 -8.35 -1.91 -21.27
N THR A 185 -7.09 -1.53 -21.04
CA THR A 185 -6.70 -0.70 -19.91
C THR A 185 -7.32 0.70 -19.99
N GLU A 186 -7.27 1.35 -21.16
CA GLU A 186 -7.93 2.64 -21.38
C GLU A 186 -9.44 2.56 -21.17
N THR A 187 -10.08 1.54 -21.72
CA THR A 187 -11.53 1.33 -21.59
C THR A 187 -11.90 1.13 -20.13
N ASN A 188 -11.16 0.29 -19.40
CA ASN A 188 -11.43 0.04 -18.00
C ASN A 188 -11.20 1.30 -17.13
N LEU A 189 -10.11 2.04 -17.34
CA LEU A 189 -9.87 3.31 -16.63
C LEU A 189 -11.03 4.29 -16.84
N LYS A 190 -11.48 4.45 -18.08
CA LYS A 190 -12.62 5.34 -18.42
C LYS A 190 -13.92 4.89 -17.77
N SER A 191 -14.23 3.59 -17.82
CA SER A 191 -15.48 3.03 -17.27
C SER A 191 -15.63 3.27 -15.77
N VAL A 192 -14.50 3.35 -15.02
CA VAL A 192 -14.51 3.53 -13.57
C VAL A 192 -14.23 4.96 -13.11
N GLY A 193 -14.11 5.91 -14.06
CA GLY A 193 -14.11 7.34 -13.75
C GLY A 193 -12.78 8.07 -13.91
N TYR A 194 -11.78 7.45 -14.53
CA TYR A 194 -10.56 8.14 -14.96
C TYR A 194 -10.71 8.54 -16.43
N HIS A 195 -11.04 9.79 -16.71
CA HIS A 195 -11.39 10.24 -18.07
C HIS A 195 -10.30 11.09 -18.73
N THR A 196 -9.36 11.61 -17.95
CA THR A 196 -8.34 12.55 -18.44
C THR A 196 -6.97 12.18 -17.90
N TRP A 197 -6.01 12.04 -18.78
CA TRP A 197 -4.59 11.86 -18.44
C TRP A 197 -3.69 12.45 -19.51
N GLU A 198 -2.47 12.79 -19.15
CA GLU A 198 -1.46 13.31 -20.07
C GLU A 198 -0.83 12.17 -20.88
N LYS A 199 -0.47 11.08 -20.19
CA LYS A 199 0.08 9.87 -20.80
C LYS A 199 -0.41 8.64 -20.09
N LEU A 200 -0.60 7.56 -20.86
CA LEU A 200 -0.72 6.19 -20.37
C LEU A 200 0.45 5.39 -20.94
N ILE A 201 1.37 4.96 -20.08
CA ILE A 201 2.62 4.30 -20.43
C ILE A 201 2.54 2.85 -20.02
N LEU A 202 2.55 1.95 -21.01
CA LEU A 202 2.57 0.51 -20.83
C LEU A 202 3.96 -0.03 -21.16
N LYS A 203 4.25 -1.25 -20.70
CA LYS A 203 5.54 -1.90 -20.87
C LYS A 203 5.70 -2.38 -22.32
N GLY A 204 6.60 -1.73 -23.05
CA GLY A 204 6.95 -2.12 -24.42
C GLY A 204 7.84 -3.37 -24.45
N LYS A 205 7.94 -3.98 -25.63
CA LYS A 205 8.76 -5.19 -25.86
C LYS A 205 10.24 -4.99 -25.55
N GLU A 206 10.75 -3.76 -25.71
CA GLU A 206 12.13 -3.36 -25.40
C GLU A 206 12.50 -3.52 -23.91
N PHE A 207 11.50 -3.60 -23.04
CA PHE A 207 11.66 -3.85 -21.62
C PHE A 207 11.42 -5.32 -21.23
N SER A 208 11.28 -6.22 -22.19
CA SER A 208 11.16 -7.64 -21.91
C SER A 208 12.38 -8.14 -21.12
N GLY A 209 12.12 -8.91 -20.05
CA GLY A 209 13.18 -9.39 -19.15
C GLY A 209 13.80 -8.35 -18.22
N LYS A 210 13.39 -7.09 -18.30
CA LYS A 210 13.82 -6.07 -17.32
C LYS A 210 12.95 -6.10 -16.08
N THR A 211 13.55 -5.78 -14.93
CA THR A 211 12.82 -5.63 -13.66
C THR A 211 11.84 -4.44 -13.74
N ALA A 212 10.81 -4.46 -12.91
CA ALA A 212 9.86 -3.36 -12.84
C ALA A 212 10.53 -2.04 -12.43
N VAL A 213 11.48 -2.08 -11.50
CA VAL A 213 12.28 -0.89 -11.11
C VAL A 213 13.04 -0.30 -12.31
N ALA A 214 13.71 -1.13 -13.11
CA ALA A 214 14.48 -0.67 -14.27
C ALA A 214 13.57 -0.05 -15.33
N TYR A 215 12.44 -0.71 -15.62
CA TYR A 215 11.44 -0.20 -16.56
C TYR A 215 10.85 1.13 -16.10
N LYS A 216 10.29 1.17 -14.87
CA LYS A 216 9.61 2.37 -14.36
C LYS A 216 10.59 3.55 -14.19
N SER A 217 11.83 3.28 -13.76
CA SER A 217 12.88 4.32 -13.72
C SER A 217 13.17 4.93 -15.10
N ALA A 218 13.32 4.09 -16.13
CA ALA A 218 13.57 4.57 -17.49
C ALA A 218 12.41 5.45 -18.00
N GLN A 219 11.16 5.06 -17.74
CA GLN A 219 10.00 5.85 -18.17
C GLN A 219 9.88 7.16 -17.39
N ARG A 220 10.11 7.17 -16.08
CA ARG A 220 10.13 8.40 -15.28
C ARG A 220 11.26 9.34 -15.71
N LYS A 221 12.45 8.79 -16.01
CA LYS A 221 13.57 9.56 -16.56
C LYS A 221 13.19 10.25 -17.88
N LYS A 222 12.53 9.51 -18.78
CA LYS A 222 12.04 10.07 -20.05
C LYS A 222 11.04 11.21 -19.82
N LEU A 223 10.11 11.07 -18.89
CA LEU A 223 9.16 12.12 -18.54
C LEU A 223 9.85 13.40 -18.06
N GLU A 224 10.90 13.31 -17.25
CA GLU A 224 11.58 14.49 -16.72
C GLU A 224 12.61 15.07 -17.70
N GLU A 225 13.48 14.24 -18.27
CA GLU A 225 14.63 14.69 -19.04
C GLU A 225 14.31 14.96 -20.52
N GLU A 226 13.42 14.17 -21.15
CA GLU A 226 13.07 14.33 -22.55
C GLU A 226 11.78 15.15 -22.74
N ASP A 227 10.73 14.85 -21.97
CA ASP A 227 9.44 15.53 -22.10
C ASP A 227 9.37 16.84 -21.27
N GLY A 228 10.33 17.06 -20.37
CA GLY A 228 10.47 18.25 -19.56
C GLY A 228 9.35 18.43 -18.52
N TYR A 229 8.79 17.34 -18.01
CA TYR A 229 7.85 17.37 -16.90
C TYR A 229 8.59 17.44 -15.56
N ARG A 230 7.88 17.89 -14.54
CA ARG A 230 8.28 17.81 -13.13
C ARG A 230 7.38 16.79 -12.44
N ILE A 231 7.91 15.67 -12.05
CA ILE A 231 7.16 14.65 -11.27
C ILE A 231 7.04 15.17 -9.83
N ILE A 232 5.88 15.72 -9.48
CA ILE A 232 5.64 16.27 -8.14
C ILE A 232 5.24 15.20 -7.11
N GLY A 233 4.82 14.03 -7.58
CA GLY A 233 4.51 12.87 -6.73
C GLY A 233 4.31 11.63 -7.55
N ASN A 234 4.52 10.49 -6.90
CA ASN A 234 4.39 9.17 -7.48
C ASN A 234 3.76 8.23 -6.46
N ILE A 235 2.73 7.50 -6.86
CA ILE A 235 1.98 6.59 -6.01
C ILE A 235 1.84 5.23 -6.66
N GLY A 236 2.08 4.18 -5.88
CA GLY A 236 1.95 2.78 -6.30
C GLY A 236 1.78 1.85 -5.11
N ASP A 237 1.35 0.63 -5.37
CA ASP A 237 1.19 -0.43 -4.36
C ASP A 237 2.44 -1.29 -4.21
N GLN A 238 3.34 -1.29 -5.20
CA GLN A 238 4.58 -2.05 -5.15
C GLN A 238 5.79 -1.15 -4.89
N TRP A 239 6.79 -1.69 -4.20
CA TRP A 239 8.04 -0.97 -3.98
C TRP A 239 8.78 -0.67 -5.28
N SER A 240 8.61 -1.49 -6.32
CA SER A 240 9.13 -1.24 -7.66
C SER A 240 8.59 0.04 -8.32
N ASP A 241 7.43 0.55 -7.88
CA ASP A 241 6.88 1.82 -8.33
C ASP A 241 7.65 3.01 -7.75
N LEU A 242 8.17 2.85 -6.55
CA LEU A 242 8.66 3.91 -5.69
C LEU A 242 10.19 3.99 -5.61
N LEU A 243 10.86 2.90 -5.98
CA LEU A 243 12.31 2.78 -5.97
C LEU A 243 12.93 3.17 -7.33
N GLY A 244 14.26 3.24 -7.35
CA GLY A 244 15.03 3.57 -8.55
C GLY A 244 15.26 5.07 -8.72
N THR A 245 15.26 5.55 -9.97
CA THR A 245 15.55 6.95 -10.30
C THR A 245 14.30 7.72 -10.71
N ASN A 246 14.40 9.05 -10.68
CA ASN A 246 13.34 9.97 -11.14
C ASN A 246 11.98 9.69 -10.49
N THR A 247 11.98 9.37 -9.20
CA THR A 247 10.78 9.00 -8.46
C THR A 247 9.87 10.18 -8.14
N GLY A 248 10.32 11.39 -8.46
CA GLY A 248 9.62 12.64 -8.16
C GLY A 248 9.94 13.20 -6.78
N LEU A 249 9.26 14.29 -6.41
CA LEU A 249 9.52 14.99 -5.15
C LEU A 249 9.16 14.17 -3.92
N ARG A 250 8.14 13.32 -4.01
CA ARG A 250 7.74 12.40 -2.94
C ARG A 250 7.01 11.19 -3.50
N THR A 251 7.24 10.04 -2.89
CA THR A 251 6.56 8.77 -3.22
C THR A 251 5.57 8.38 -2.14
N PHE A 252 4.54 7.62 -2.53
CA PHE A 252 3.45 7.18 -1.66
C PHE A 252 3.15 5.72 -1.91
N LYS A 253 3.32 4.89 -0.88
CA LYS A 253 3.06 3.44 -0.91
C LYS A 253 1.62 3.17 -0.50
N LEU A 254 0.82 2.66 -1.42
CA LEU A 254 -0.48 2.05 -1.06
C LEU A 254 -0.25 0.66 -0.49
N PRO A 255 -1.08 0.20 0.45
CA PRO A 255 -0.95 -1.15 0.98
C PRO A 255 -1.36 -2.18 -0.08
N ASP A 256 -0.53 -3.20 -0.23
CA ASP A 256 -0.85 -4.43 -0.98
C ASP A 256 0.01 -5.60 -0.48
N PRO A 257 -0.56 -6.46 0.37
CA PRO A 257 0.12 -7.66 0.83
C PRO A 257 -0.22 -8.92 0.00
N MET A 258 -0.86 -8.81 -1.17
CA MET A 258 -1.31 -9.98 -1.94
C MET A 258 -0.25 -10.50 -2.91
N TYR A 259 0.64 -9.63 -3.39
CA TYR A 259 1.72 -10.01 -4.31
C TYR A 259 2.94 -9.09 -4.18
N TYR A 260 4.05 -9.53 -4.76
CA TYR A 260 5.31 -8.77 -4.76
C TYR A 260 5.90 -8.70 -6.17
N ILE A 261 6.20 -7.48 -6.61
CA ILE A 261 6.92 -7.21 -7.86
C ILE A 261 8.20 -6.43 -7.53
N GLY A 262 9.35 -7.10 -7.72
CA GLY A 262 10.69 -6.56 -7.46
C GLY A 262 11.38 -5.91 -8.65
#